data_92c9f320751a68608adb77c2502a66cf
#
_entry.id   92c9f320751a68608adb77c2502a66cf
#
_cell.length_a   1.000
_cell.length_b   1.000
_cell.length_c   1.000
_cell.angle_alpha   90.00
_cell.angle_beta   90.00
_cell.angle_gamma   90.00
#
_symmetry.space_group_name_H-M   'P 1'
#
loop_
_entity.id
_entity.type
_entity.pdbx_description
1 polymer ?
#
loop_
_entity_poly.entity_id
_entity_poly.type
_entity_poly.pdbx_seq_one_letter_code
_entity_poly.pdbx_strand_id
1 'polypeptide(L)'
;MKRSKSRGNWLKVGITVLLLSILALTVYNLYPESRLSKNAVIDRLAVYKSKRTLLAYAQGKLLKSYQISLGGQPVGAKEIEGDLKTPEGLYYINDKNQYSDYHKNLGVSYPNEKDVAHAKTLGKTAGGDIKIHGLRNGMGFIGKLQRCVDWTLGCMALTNTEIDELYRAVPIGTPIEINP
;
A
#
# COMPACT_ATOMS: atom_id res chain seq x y z
N MET A 1 -39.28 -17.48 -38.42
CA MET A 1 -38.37 -16.34 -38.17
C MET A 1 -38.62 -15.75 -36.78
N LYS A 2 -38.01 -16.28 -35.69
CA LYS A 2 -38.23 -15.81 -34.30
C LYS A 2 -36.92 -15.76 -33.44
N ARG A 3 -35.75 -15.44 -34.02
CA ARG A 3 -34.44 -15.47 -33.30
C ARG A 3 -33.86 -14.09 -32.93
N SER A 4 -34.54 -12.97 -33.26
CA SER A 4 -33.95 -11.61 -33.07
C SER A 4 -34.18 -10.98 -31.67
N LYS A 5 -35.28 -11.29 -30.97
CA LYS A 5 -35.63 -10.65 -29.68
C LYS A 5 -34.74 -11.09 -28.49
N SER A 6 -34.22 -12.30 -28.51
CA SER A 6 -33.38 -12.84 -27.41
C SER A 6 -32.01 -12.11 -27.31
N ARG A 7 -31.31 -11.90 -28.44
CA ARG A 7 -30.00 -11.22 -28.46
C ARG A 7 -30.05 -9.79 -27.92
N GLY A 8 -31.10 -9.03 -28.21
CA GLY A 8 -31.29 -7.66 -27.74
C GLY A 8 -31.45 -7.57 -26.20
N ASN A 9 -32.10 -8.56 -25.60
CA ASN A 9 -32.28 -8.59 -24.15
C ASN A 9 -30.98 -8.93 -23.41
N TRP A 10 -30.20 -9.88 -23.91
CA TRP A 10 -28.88 -10.20 -23.30
C TRP A 10 -27.92 -9.02 -23.37
N LEU A 11 -27.92 -8.26 -24.48
CA LEU A 11 -27.10 -7.05 -24.60
C LEU A 11 -27.50 -5.99 -23.57
N LYS A 12 -28.82 -5.74 -23.41
CA LYS A 12 -29.30 -4.79 -22.38
C LYS A 12 -28.92 -5.22 -20.97
N VAL A 13 -29.10 -6.51 -20.64
CA VAL A 13 -28.68 -7.05 -19.34
C VAL A 13 -27.18 -6.85 -19.13
N GLY A 14 -26.34 -7.16 -20.12
CA GLY A 14 -24.89 -6.97 -20.05
C GLY A 14 -24.51 -5.51 -19.79
N ILE A 15 -25.13 -4.55 -20.51
CA ILE A 15 -24.90 -3.11 -20.32
C ILE A 15 -25.33 -2.68 -18.91
N THR A 16 -26.49 -3.13 -18.44
CA THR A 16 -26.98 -2.79 -17.11
C THR A 16 -26.03 -3.29 -16.01
N VAL A 17 -25.57 -4.54 -16.11
CA VAL A 17 -24.59 -5.11 -15.16
C VAL A 17 -23.28 -4.31 -15.17
N LEU A 18 -22.78 -3.95 -16.35
CA LEU A 18 -21.56 -3.13 -16.48
C LEU A 18 -21.74 -1.76 -15.81
N LEU A 19 -22.85 -1.06 -16.06
CA LEU A 19 -23.11 0.25 -15.46
C LEU A 19 -23.23 0.17 -13.94
N LEU A 20 -23.91 -0.85 -13.41
CA LEU A 20 -24.01 -1.08 -11.98
C LEU A 20 -22.65 -1.38 -11.35
N SER A 21 -21.80 -2.16 -12.02
CA SER A 21 -20.43 -2.44 -11.58
C SER A 21 -19.57 -1.18 -11.53
N ILE A 22 -19.63 -0.33 -12.57
CA ILE A 22 -18.92 0.96 -12.59
C ILE A 22 -19.42 1.86 -11.47
N LEU A 23 -20.74 1.95 -11.26
CA LEU A 23 -21.32 2.74 -10.19
C LEU A 23 -20.84 2.23 -8.81
N ALA A 24 -20.86 0.92 -8.58
CA ALA A 24 -20.39 0.32 -7.33
C ALA A 24 -18.91 0.61 -7.06
N LEU A 25 -18.04 0.49 -8.06
CA LEU A 25 -16.61 0.82 -7.96
C LEU A 25 -16.40 2.31 -7.69
N THR A 26 -17.18 3.18 -8.32
CA THR A 26 -17.12 4.63 -8.09
C THR A 26 -17.52 4.97 -6.66
N VAL A 27 -18.64 4.41 -6.18
CA VAL A 27 -19.10 4.59 -4.80
C VAL A 27 -18.05 4.08 -3.82
N TYR A 28 -17.50 2.88 -4.01
CA TYR A 28 -16.43 2.33 -3.19
C TYR A 28 -15.22 3.27 -3.14
N ASN A 29 -14.78 3.78 -4.29
CA ASN A 29 -13.60 4.65 -4.38
C ASN A 29 -13.81 5.99 -3.68
N LEU A 30 -15.00 6.56 -3.79
CA LEU A 30 -15.33 7.89 -3.25
C LEU A 30 -15.87 7.84 -1.81
N TYR A 31 -16.30 6.66 -1.32
CA TYR A 31 -16.83 6.54 0.04
C TYR A 31 -15.79 6.99 1.08
N PRO A 32 -16.12 7.93 1.97
CA PRO A 32 -15.16 8.45 2.92
C PRO A 32 -14.76 7.38 3.96
N GLU A 33 -13.49 7.32 4.28
CA GLU A 33 -12.96 6.49 5.37
C GLU A 33 -12.77 7.33 6.64
N SER A 34 -12.79 6.66 7.80
CA SER A 34 -12.48 7.31 9.06
C SER A 34 -11.10 7.94 9.01
N ARG A 35 -10.98 9.17 9.47
CA ARG A 35 -9.70 9.89 9.48
C ARG A 35 -8.99 9.72 10.81
N LEU A 36 -7.66 9.65 10.74
CA LEU A 36 -6.82 9.75 11.91
C LEU A 36 -6.95 11.13 12.54
N SER A 37 -7.00 11.20 13.88
CA SER A 37 -7.03 12.48 14.59
C SER A 37 -5.87 13.38 14.15
N LYS A 38 -6.13 14.68 14.01
CA LYS A 38 -5.11 15.66 13.59
C LYS A 38 -3.93 15.74 14.56
N ASN A 39 -4.17 15.47 15.84
CA ASN A 39 -3.17 15.53 16.91
C ASN A 39 -2.59 14.15 17.27
N ALA A 40 -2.90 13.11 16.47
CA ALA A 40 -2.34 11.79 16.71
C ALA A 40 -0.81 11.80 16.49
N VAL A 41 -0.09 11.18 17.41
CA VAL A 41 1.33 10.85 17.27
C VAL A 41 1.44 9.33 17.32
N ILE A 42 1.96 8.75 16.26
CA ILE A 42 2.14 7.31 16.11
C ILE A 42 3.52 6.94 16.63
N ASP A 43 3.57 5.99 17.55
CA ASP A 43 4.83 5.50 18.16
C ASP A 43 5.23 4.11 17.66
N ARG A 44 4.36 3.39 16.93
CA ARG A 44 4.66 2.09 16.33
C ARG A 44 3.77 1.81 15.13
N LEU A 45 4.38 1.19 14.12
CA LEU A 45 3.69 0.63 12.96
C LEU A 45 3.85 -0.89 12.93
N ALA A 46 2.81 -1.62 12.50
CA ALA A 46 2.88 -3.04 12.23
C ALA A 46 2.23 -3.34 10.88
N VAL A 47 2.92 -4.07 10.02
CA VAL A 47 2.43 -4.50 8.72
C VAL A 47 2.19 -6.01 8.76
N TYR A 48 1.06 -6.44 8.22
CA TYR A 48 0.71 -7.84 7.98
C TYR A 48 0.51 -8.02 6.48
N LYS A 49 1.53 -8.56 5.81
CA LYS A 49 1.57 -8.69 4.34
C LYS A 49 0.44 -9.56 3.81
N SER A 50 0.18 -10.70 4.45
CA SER A 50 -0.92 -11.61 4.07
C SER A 50 -2.30 -10.95 4.12
N LYS A 51 -2.48 -9.93 4.97
CA LYS A 51 -3.72 -9.16 5.11
C LYS A 51 -3.73 -7.85 4.33
N ARG A 52 -2.64 -7.47 3.69
CA ARG A 52 -2.42 -6.15 3.07
C ARG A 52 -2.81 -5.02 4.02
N THR A 53 -2.37 -5.11 5.27
CA THR A 53 -2.81 -4.20 6.32
C THR A 53 -1.61 -3.59 7.02
N LEU A 54 -1.66 -2.27 7.21
CA LEU A 54 -0.75 -1.50 8.05
C LEU A 54 -1.54 -0.98 9.26
N LEU A 55 -1.08 -1.29 10.45
CA LEU A 55 -1.67 -0.87 11.72
C LEU A 55 -0.81 0.22 12.36
N ALA A 56 -1.44 1.30 12.79
CA ALA A 56 -0.81 2.44 13.44
C ALA A 56 -1.21 2.49 14.92
N TYR A 57 -0.23 2.52 15.79
CA TYR A 57 -0.40 2.50 17.25
C TYR A 57 0.14 3.74 17.91
N ALA A 58 -0.45 4.09 19.07
CA ALA A 58 0.12 5.03 20.03
C ALA A 58 -0.15 4.51 21.44
N GLN A 59 0.89 4.47 22.28
CA GLN A 59 0.82 4.02 23.69
C GLN A 59 0.14 2.64 23.82
N GLY A 60 0.50 1.73 22.91
CA GLY A 60 -0.04 0.37 22.87
C GLY A 60 -1.49 0.24 22.33
N LYS A 61 -2.19 1.35 22.03
CA LYS A 61 -3.54 1.35 21.48
C LYS A 61 -3.51 1.44 19.95
N LEU A 62 -4.31 0.62 19.29
CA LEU A 62 -4.55 0.74 17.85
C LEU A 62 -5.34 2.03 17.56
N LEU A 63 -4.74 2.93 16.78
CA LEU A 63 -5.40 4.18 16.37
C LEU A 63 -6.14 4.00 15.05
N LYS A 64 -5.51 3.33 14.08
CA LYS A 64 -6.08 3.13 12.74
C LYS A 64 -5.46 1.92 12.03
N SER A 65 -6.26 1.31 11.17
CA SER A 65 -5.86 0.28 10.23
C SER A 65 -5.97 0.82 8.81
N TYR A 66 -4.94 0.60 8.00
CA TYR A 66 -4.86 1.03 6.60
C TYR A 66 -4.75 -0.19 5.70
N GLN A 67 -5.47 -0.19 4.58
CA GLN A 67 -5.31 -1.17 3.52
C GLN A 67 -4.22 -0.71 2.55
N ILE A 68 -3.23 -1.55 2.32
CA ILE A 68 -2.05 -1.23 1.51
C ILE A 68 -1.94 -2.16 0.29
N SER A 69 -1.24 -1.70 -0.74
CA SER A 69 -0.68 -2.58 -1.76
C SER A 69 0.82 -2.78 -1.50
N LEU A 70 1.31 -3.93 -1.87
CA LEU A 70 2.69 -4.38 -1.64
C LEU A 70 3.48 -4.48 -2.94
N GLY A 71 4.68 -5.03 -2.84
CA GLY A 71 5.46 -5.45 -4.00
C GLY A 71 4.73 -6.51 -4.83
N GLY A 72 4.95 -6.52 -6.15
CA GLY A 72 4.26 -7.41 -7.10
C GLY A 72 4.47 -8.90 -6.85
N GLN A 73 5.42 -9.28 -5.98
CA GLN A 73 5.64 -10.64 -5.49
C GLN A 73 5.52 -10.65 -3.95
N PRO A 74 4.31 -10.58 -3.38
CA PRO A 74 4.13 -10.25 -1.96
C PRO A 74 4.48 -11.39 -0.99
N VAL A 75 4.67 -12.61 -1.48
CA VAL A 75 4.91 -13.81 -0.65
C VAL A 75 6.39 -13.94 -0.30
N GLY A 76 6.68 -14.13 0.99
CA GLY A 76 8.03 -14.25 1.53
C GLY A 76 8.75 -12.90 1.68
N ALA A 77 9.86 -12.92 2.40
CA ALA A 77 10.68 -11.74 2.65
C ALA A 77 11.42 -11.30 1.37
N LYS A 78 11.71 -9.99 1.28
CA LYS A 78 12.65 -9.44 0.30
C LYS A 78 14.05 -9.96 0.59
N GLU A 79 14.74 -10.49 -0.43
CA GLU A 79 16.07 -11.07 -0.32
C GLU A 79 17.11 -10.34 -1.16
N ILE A 80 16.71 -9.90 -2.35
CA ILE A 80 17.61 -9.26 -3.32
C ILE A 80 16.93 -8.09 -4.03
N GLU A 81 17.73 -7.24 -4.66
CA GLU A 81 17.23 -6.20 -5.55
C GLU A 81 16.45 -6.79 -6.72
N GLY A 82 15.31 -6.19 -7.07
CA GLY A 82 14.49 -6.58 -8.22
C GLY A 82 13.57 -7.78 -7.98
N ASP A 83 13.53 -8.38 -6.79
CA ASP A 83 12.66 -9.52 -6.48
C ASP A 83 11.18 -9.17 -6.31
N LEU A 84 10.84 -7.88 -6.37
CA LEU A 84 9.49 -7.32 -6.21
C LEU A 84 8.81 -7.68 -4.89
N LYS A 85 9.58 -8.07 -3.87
CA LYS A 85 9.09 -8.42 -2.55
C LYS A 85 9.19 -7.26 -1.59
N THR A 86 8.26 -7.19 -0.63
CA THR A 86 8.33 -6.30 0.53
C THR A 86 9.11 -7.02 1.64
N PRO A 87 10.07 -6.35 2.31
CA PRO A 87 10.86 -6.98 3.36
C PRO A 87 10.01 -7.43 4.56
N GLU A 88 10.52 -8.34 5.35
CA GLU A 88 9.97 -8.81 6.63
C GLU A 88 11.00 -8.59 7.73
N GLY A 89 10.53 -8.18 8.91
CA GLY A 89 11.39 -7.90 10.06
C GLY A 89 11.08 -6.58 10.74
N LEU A 90 11.97 -6.19 11.64
CA LEU A 90 11.90 -4.91 12.37
C LEU A 90 12.80 -3.88 11.69
N TYR A 91 12.21 -2.77 11.33
CA TYR A 91 12.85 -1.59 10.74
C TYR A 91 12.39 -0.32 11.45
N TYR A 92 12.85 0.83 10.96
CA TYR A 92 12.48 2.14 11.49
C TYR A 92 12.16 3.08 10.33
N ILE A 93 11.29 4.06 10.59
CA ILE A 93 11.08 5.18 9.67
C ILE A 93 12.32 6.07 9.74
N ASN A 94 13.09 6.14 8.67
CA ASN A 94 14.37 6.83 8.62
C ASN A 94 14.36 8.13 7.82
N ASP A 95 13.32 8.35 7.03
CA ASP A 95 13.18 9.53 6.15
C ASP A 95 11.72 9.93 5.95
N LYS A 96 11.51 11.21 5.60
CA LYS A 96 10.21 11.79 5.24
C LYS A 96 10.39 12.75 4.08
N ASN A 97 9.82 12.41 2.91
CA ASN A 97 9.89 13.28 1.74
C ASN A 97 8.50 13.75 1.30
N GLN A 98 8.29 15.07 1.35
CA GLN A 98 7.04 15.71 0.89
C GLN A 98 7.00 15.97 -0.62
N TYR A 99 8.15 15.88 -1.30
CA TYR A 99 8.32 16.14 -2.75
C TYR A 99 8.56 14.86 -3.53
N SER A 100 7.96 13.76 -3.06
CA SER A 100 8.06 12.45 -3.73
C SER A 100 7.31 12.44 -5.06
N ASP A 101 7.80 11.66 -6.03
CA ASP A 101 7.08 11.34 -7.27
C ASP A 101 5.76 10.59 -7.00
N TYR A 102 5.62 10.05 -5.79
CA TYR A 102 4.44 9.35 -5.28
C TYR A 102 3.77 10.13 -4.15
N HIS A 103 3.42 11.38 -4.40
CA HIS A 103 2.77 12.32 -3.50
C HIS A 103 3.65 12.65 -2.28
N LYS A 104 3.71 11.78 -1.28
CA LYS A 104 4.59 11.83 -0.11
C LYS A 104 5.08 10.44 0.23
N ASN A 105 6.19 10.34 0.94
CA ASN A 105 6.65 9.05 1.45
C ASN A 105 7.30 9.13 2.84
N LEU A 106 7.33 7.97 3.48
CA LEU A 106 8.12 7.65 4.67
C LEU A 106 9.13 6.58 4.26
N GLY A 107 10.41 6.84 4.44
CA GLY A 107 11.48 5.88 4.21
C GLY A 107 11.49 4.81 5.30
N VAL A 108 11.78 3.57 4.91
CA VAL A 108 11.98 2.43 5.81
C VAL A 108 13.46 2.06 5.80
N SER A 109 14.04 1.78 6.97
CA SER A 109 15.49 1.54 7.16
C SER A 109 15.98 0.18 6.59
N TYR A 110 15.32 -0.31 5.54
CA TYR A 110 15.78 -1.45 4.76
C TYR A 110 16.84 -0.98 3.73
N PRO A 111 17.92 -1.75 3.47
CA PRO A 111 18.31 -2.99 4.14
C PRO A 111 19.05 -2.72 5.46
N ASN A 112 18.87 -3.58 6.44
CA ASN A 112 19.72 -3.65 7.61
C ASN A 112 20.94 -4.57 7.35
N GLU A 113 21.84 -4.71 8.34
CA GLU A 113 23.04 -5.53 8.19
C GLU A 113 22.75 -7.00 7.87
N LYS A 114 21.67 -7.57 8.40
CA LYS A 114 21.27 -8.96 8.14
C LYS A 114 20.79 -9.13 6.69
N ASP A 115 20.01 -8.17 6.19
CA ASP A 115 19.51 -8.17 4.81
C ASP A 115 20.69 -8.10 3.82
N VAL A 116 21.66 -7.22 4.10
CA VAL A 116 22.88 -7.07 3.28
C VAL A 116 23.72 -8.36 3.30
N ALA A 117 23.93 -8.93 4.49
CA ALA A 117 24.69 -10.17 4.62
C ALA A 117 24.02 -11.33 3.89
N HIS A 118 22.68 -11.46 4.02
CA HIS A 118 21.93 -12.50 3.31
C HIS A 118 22.02 -12.34 1.79
N ALA A 119 21.76 -11.16 1.25
CA ALA A 119 21.87 -10.91 -0.20
C ALA A 119 23.26 -11.24 -0.74
N LYS A 120 24.31 -10.93 0.05
CA LYS A 120 25.71 -11.24 -0.31
C LYS A 120 25.94 -12.76 -0.40
N THR A 121 25.31 -13.60 0.45
CA THR A 121 25.41 -15.07 0.33
C THR A 121 24.82 -15.59 -0.97
N LEU A 122 23.87 -14.85 -1.54
CA LEU A 122 23.24 -15.15 -2.82
C LEU A 122 24.00 -14.54 -4.03
N GLY A 123 25.15 -13.87 -3.78
CA GLY A 123 25.92 -13.19 -4.82
C GLY A 123 25.21 -11.98 -5.43
N LYS A 124 24.30 -11.34 -4.68
CA LYS A 124 23.43 -10.24 -5.11
C LYS A 124 23.51 -9.05 -4.14
N THR A 125 22.87 -7.94 -4.54
CA THR A 125 22.63 -6.80 -3.67
C THR A 125 21.24 -6.93 -3.04
N ALA A 126 21.09 -6.45 -1.80
CA ALA A 126 19.78 -6.37 -1.16
C ALA A 126 18.86 -5.33 -1.83
N GLY A 127 19.47 -4.38 -2.57
CA GLY A 127 18.79 -3.18 -3.02
C GLY A 127 18.52 -2.23 -1.87
N GLY A 128 17.45 -1.45 -1.97
CA GLY A 128 17.11 -0.46 -0.95
C GLY A 128 15.84 0.29 -1.31
N ASP A 129 15.73 1.50 -0.75
CA ASP A 129 14.68 2.47 -1.12
C ASP A 129 13.24 1.98 -0.87
N ILE A 130 13.06 1.15 0.16
CA ILE A 130 11.72 0.71 0.59
C ILE A 130 11.01 1.86 1.31
N LYS A 131 9.80 2.15 0.88
CA LYS A 131 9.00 3.29 1.36
C LYS A 131 7.55 2.91 1.62
N ILE A 132 6.90 3.69 2.47
CA ILE A 132 5.45 3.82 2.53
C ILE A 132 5.12 5.09 1.74
N HIS A 133 4.29 5.01 0.70
CA HIS A 133 4.07 6.15 -0.20
C HIS A 133 2.62 6.23 -0.71
N GLY A 134 2.26 7.38 -1.26
CA GLY A 134 1.00 7.59 -1.94
C GLY A 134 0.99 7.08 -3.38
N LEU A 135 0.06 7.58 -4.16
CA LEU A 135 -0.04 7.28 -5.59
C LEU A 135 0.88 8.19 -6.39
N ARG A 136 1.29 7.73 -7.57
CA ARG A 136 2.11 8.52 -8.48
C ARG A 136 1.46 9.88 -8.75
N ASN A 137 2.25 10.93 -8.84
CA ASN A 137 1.77 12.27 -9.12
C ASN A 137 0.92 12.29 -10.41
N GLY A 138 -0.23 12.95 -10.35
CA GLY A 138 -1.25 12.92 -11.40
C GLY A 138 -2.21 11.72 -11.36
N MET A 139 -1.92 10.66 -10.58
CA MET A 139 -2.71 9.43 -10.52
C MET A 139 -3.55 9.30 -9.23
N GLY A 140 -3.64 10.34 -8.43
CA GLY A 140 -4.38 10.33 -7.16
C GLY A 140 -5.86 9.95 -7.28
N PHE A 141 -6.48 10.15 -8.46
CA PHE A 141 -7.87 9.78 -8.73
C PHE A 141 -8.13 8.27 -8.67
N ILE A 142 -7.11 7.43 -8.84
CA ILE A 142 -7.20 5.97 -8.68
C ILE A 142 -7.69 5.63 -7.26
N GLY A 143 -7.26 6.41 -6.26
CA GLY A 143 -7.72 6.30 -4.88
C GLY A 143 -7.62 4.87 -4.36
N LYS A 144 -8.73 4.34 -3.81
CA LYS A 144 -8.78 2.99 -3.23
C LYS A 144 -8.71 1.85 -4.24
N LEU A 145 -8.95 2.11 -5.52
CA LEU A 145 -8.84 1.08 -6.56
C LEU A 145 -7.41 0.55 -6.70
N GLN A 146 -6.39 1.30 -6.27
CA GLN A 146 -5.01 0.83 -6.20
C GLN A 146 -4.85 -0.45 -5.37
N ARG A 147 -5.75 -0.71 -4.41
CA ARG A 147 -5.74 -1.88 -3.52
C ARG A 147 -6.12 -3.20 -4.21
N CYS A 148 -6.59 -3.14 -5.45
CA CYS A 148 -6.97 -4.33 -6.22
C CYS A 148 -5.78 -5.17 -6.68
N VAL A 149 -4.56 -4.61 -6.68
CA VAL A 149 -3.33 -5.28 -7.14
C VAL A 149 -2.14 -4.87 -6.28
N ASP A 150 -1.22 -5.80 -6.07
CA ASP A 150 0.11 -5.49 -5.54
C ASP A 150 0.98 -5.04 -6.71
N TRP A 151 1.37 -3.77 -6.75
CA TRP A 151 1.91 -3.13 -7.96
C TRP A 151 3.28 -2.47 -7.77
N THR A 152 3.79 -2.44 -6.54
CA THR A 152 5.06 -1.77 -6.25
C THR A 152 6.25 -2.67 -6.53
N LEU A 153 7.45 -2.12 -6.47
CA LEU A 153 8.70 -2.87 -6.57
C LEU A 153 9.21 -3.40 -5.21
N GLY A 154 8.34 -3.35 -4.17
CA GLY A 154 8.64 -3.76 -2.80
C GLY A 154 8.20 -2.77 -1.74
N CYS A 155 7.80 -1.57 -2.13
CA CYS A 155 7.23 -0.54 -1.25
C CYS A 155 5.81 -0.92 -0.76
N MET A 156 5.29 -0.11 0.15
CA MET A 156 3.91 -0.20 0.65
C MET A 156 3.15 1.03 0.18
N ALA A 157 2.12 0.84 -0.65
CA ALA A 157 1.35 1.94 -1.24
C ALA A 157 0.02 2.16 -0.52
N LEU A 158 -0.34 3.43 -0.34
CA LEU A 158 -1.56 3.94 0.26
C LEU A 158 -2.27 4.90 -0.71
N THR A 159 -3.48 5.32 -0.37
CA THR A 159 -4.10 6.48 -1.02
C THR A 159 -3.37 7.76 -0.59
N ASN A 160 -3.50 8.83 -1.38
CA ASN A 160 -2.86 10.12 -1.05
C ASN A 160 -3.32 10.68 0.30
N THR A 161 -4.61 10.53 0.62
CA THR A 161 -5.16 10.98 1.91
C THR A 161 -4.57 10.20 3.09
N GLU A 162 -4.37 8.89 2.94
CA GLU A 162 -3.84 8.04 3.99
C GLU A 162 -2.35 8.29 4.25
N ILE A 163 -1.55 8.47 3.18
CA ILE A 163 -0.14 8.82 3.38
C ILE A 163 0.00 10.23 3.97
N ASP A 164 -0.90 11.17 3.69
CA ASP A 164 -0.93 12.47 4.35
C ASP A 164 -1.13 12.36 5.87
N GLU A 165 -1.99 11.45 6.29
CA GLU A 165 -2.19 11.16 7.73
C GLU A 165 -0.94 10.59 8.38
N LEU A 166 -0.34 9.56 7.79
CA LEU A 166 0.88 8.94 8.30
C LEU A 166 2.06 9.91 8.26
N TYR A 167 2.22 10.65 7.18
CA TYR A 167 3.28 11.64 7.04
C TYR A 167 3.24 12.69 8.15
N ARG A 168 2.05 13.13 8.55
CA ARG A 168 1.87 14.08 9.67
C ARG A 168 2.15 13.42 11.02
N ALA A 169 1.63 12.20 11.25
CA ALA A 169 1.53 11.59 12.55
C ALA A 169 2.72 10.70 12.95
N VAL A 170 3.55 10.27 12.00
CA VAL A 170 4.67 9.34 12.23
C VAL A 170 5.97 10.13 12.33
N PRO A 171 6.65 10.16 13.49
CA PRO A 171 8.00 10.71 13.64
C PRO A 171 9.06 9.85 12.93
N ILE A 172 10.20 10.46 12.58
CA ILE A 172 11.43 9.71 12.25
C ILE A 172 11.87 8.94 13.50
N GLY A 173 12.36 7.72 13.32
CA GLY A 173 12.71 6.79 14.38
C GLY A 173 11.57 5.87 14.83
N THR A 174 10.33 6.08 14.35
CA THR A 174 9.22 5.19 14.68
C THR A 174 9.51 3.77 14.20
N PRO A 175 9.43 2.74 15.08
CA PRO A 175 9.59 1.35 14.68
C PRO A 175 8.44 0.89 13.80
N ILE A 176 8.79 0.11 12.79
CA ILE A 176 7.87 -0.59 11.89
C ILE A 176 8.23 -2.07 11.85
N GLU A 177 7.30 -2.91 12.25
CA GLU A 177 7.42 -4.36 12.18
C GLU A 177 6.64 -4.87 10.98
N ILE A 178 7.30 -5.59 10.08
CA ILE A 178 6.70 -6.12 8.85
C ILE A 178 6.65 -7.64 8.98
N ASN A 179 5.42 -8.16 9.07
CA ASN A 179 5.11 -9.58 9.27
C ASN A 179 4.57 -10.18 7.95
N PRO A 180 4.69 -11.52 7.78
CA PRO A 180 4.14 -12.27 6.66
C PRO A 180 2.66 -12.06 6.40
#